data_843f14079fe77df8c9e5d179119b14b1
#
_entry.id   843f14079fe77df8c9e5d179119b14b1
#
_cell.length_a   1.000
_cell.length_b   1.000
_cell.length_c   1.000
_cell.angle_alpha   90.00
_cell.angle_beta   90.00
_cell.angle_gamma   90.00
#
_symmetry.space_group_name_H-M   'P 1'
#
loop_
_entity.id
_entity.type
_entity.pdbx_description
1 polymer ?
#
loop_
_entity_poly.entity_id
_entity_poly.type
_entity_poly.pdbx_seq_one_letter_code
_entity_poly.pdbx_strand_id
1 'polypeptide(L)'
;MTSPETRPTRPARSTRRTRRPGLRRRHVALAVVLLAAASFGSLFVGVTELTPAGLLAGDEHQLTVLWESRLPRLLAILLAGSTLSVAGLVMMSLTRNRFVTPSTAGTTESASLGVLVATVFFGAQAVGVKMAVATVFALLGTGVFLALLRRLTFADIIVVPLVGIMFGGVISALTTFFAYRADLLQTLSAWTSGEFSGVLKGRYELLWITAAAALLGYLFADRFTLAGLGRDFAVNLGVHYDRVVTTGLVLVSVITAVVVVTVGNIPFLGLVVPNLVTLLLGDNLRRVLPVTALAGAFFVLCCDVVGRTIRYPYEIPVETIAGVVGGGLFVYLVLRARRRAA
;
A
#
# COMPACT_ATOMS: atom_id res chain seq x y z
N MET A 1 38.15 24.59 -58.78
CA MET A 1 38.38 24.85 -57.36
C MET A 1 37.15 25.57 -56.83
N THR A 2 36.16 24.83 -56.27
CA THR A 2 34.94 25.38 -55.69
C THR A 2 34.98 25.02 -54.21
N SER A 3 35.06 26.06 -53.35
CA SER A 3 35.08 25.95 -51.90
C SER A 3 33.74 25.44 -51.36
N PRO A 4 33.70 24.54 -50.36
CA PRO A 4 32.44 24.12 -49.73
C PRO A 4 31.95 25.20 -48.77
N GLU A 5 30.71 25.67 -48.97
CA GLU A 5 29.94 26.51 -48.04
C GLU A 5 29.71 25.81 -46.73
N THR A 6 30.22 26.36 -45.65
CA THR A 6 29.92 25.95 -44.28
C THR A 6 28.50 26.41 -43.89
N ARG A 7 27.57 25.45 -43.80
CA ARG A 7 26.23 25.69 -43.22
C ARG A 7 26.35 26.10 -41.73
N PRO A 8 25.71 27.17 -41.30
CA PRO A 8 25.70 27.57 -39.90
C PRO A 8 24.92 26.53 -39.06
N THR A 9 25.58 25.98 -38.05
CA THR A 9 24.99 25.10 -37.07
C THR A 9 23.97 25.88 -36.23
N ARG A 10 22.68 25.50 -36.32
CA ARG A 10 21.62 26.04 -35.45
C ARG A 10 22.01 25.79 -33.99
N PRO A 11 21.93 26.81 -33.10
CA PRO A 11 22.19 26.61 -31.68
C PRO A 11 21.16 25.66 -31.11
N ALA A 12 21.63 24.65 -30.38
CA ALA A 12 20.79 23.68 -29.67
C ALA A 12 19.83 24.46 -28.76
N ARG A 13 18.54 24.30 -28.99
CA ARG A 13 17.47 24.79 -28.08
C ARG A 13 17.74 24.19 -26.70
N SER A 14 18.21 25.02 -25.78
CA SER A 14 18.29 24.67 -24.36
C SER A 14 16.88 24.32 -23.89
N THR A 15 16.62 23.02 -23.71
CA THR A 15 15.41 22.56 -23.04
C THR A 15 15.44 23.12 -21.62
N ARG A 16 14.72 24.21 -21.37
CA ARG A 16 14.44 24.71 -20.04
C ARG A 16 13.90 23.53 -19.21
N ARG A 17 14.75 22.90 -18.42
CA ARG A 17 14.34 21.99 -17.35
C ARG A 17 13.47 22.83 -16.42
N THR A 18 12.15 22.70 -16.56
CA THR A 18 11.20 23.24 -15.60
C THR A 18 11.53 22.58 -14.26
N ARG A 19 12.20 23.33 -13.37
CA ARG A 19 12.39 22.94 -11.98
C ARG A 19 11.01 22.69 -11.40
N ARG A 20 10.63 21.42 -11.23
CA ARG A 20 9.41 21.05 -10.49
C ARG A 20 9.52 21.70 -9.11
N PRO A 21 8.51 22.43 -8.65
CA PRO A 21 8.56 23.08 -7.34
C PRO A 21 8.77 22.00 -6.28
N GLY A 22 9.91 22.03 -5.60
CA GLY A 22 10.16 21.16 -4.46
C GLY A 22 9.07 21.38 -3.41
N LEU A 23 8.60 20.30 -2.79
CA LEU A 23 7.61 20.39 -1.71
C LEU A 23 8.17 21.32 -0.63
N ARG A 24 7.54 22.48 -0.45
CA ARG A 24 7.93 23.39 0.62
C ARG A 24 7.50 22.77 1.94
N ARG A 25 8.30 22.89 2.99
CA ARG A 25 7.99 22.39 4.36
C ARG A 25 6.55 22.73 4.79
N ARG A 26 6.02 23.87 4.31
CA ARG A 26 4.63 24.31 4.53
C ARG A 26 3.57 23.34 4.03
N HIS A 27 3.76 22.71 2.86
CA HIS A 27 2.76 21.76 2.31
C HIS A 27 2.74 20.45 3.10
N VAL A 28 3.92 19.97 3.56
CA VAL A 28 4.00 18.79 4.44
C VAL A 28 3.35 19.10 5.79
N ALA A 29 3.67 20.27 6.37
CA ALA A 29 3.05 20.69 7.63
C ALA A 29 1.52 20.80 7.50
N LEU A 30 1.02 21.38 6.40
CA LEU A 30 -0.42 21.44 6.13
C LEU A 30 -1.04 20.05 6.01
N ALA A 31 -0.39 19.11 5.31
CA ALA A 31 -0.88 17.74 5.19
C ALA A 31 -0.94 17.03 6.55
N VAL A 32 0.07 17.24 7.41
CA VAL A 32 0.08 16.70 8.78
C VAL A 32 -1.06 17.31 9.62
N VAL A 33 -1.25 18.62 9.54
CA VAL A 33 -2.34 19.31 10.27
C VAL A 33 -3.71 18.83 9.80
N LEU A 34 -3.91 18.69 8.48
CA LEU A 34 -5.17 18.16 7.92
C LEU A 34 -5.41 16.71 8.36
N LEU A 35 -4.37 15.86 8.33
CA LEU A 35 -4.49 14.49 8.80
C LEU A 35 -4.83 14.44 10.30
N ALA A 36 -4.16 15.26 11.12
CA ALA A 36 -4.43 15.33 12.56
C ALA A 36 -5.86 15.82 12.85
N ALA A 37 -6.32 16.86 12.16
CA ALA A 37 -7.68 17.37 12.30
C ALA A 37 -8.73 16.34 11.85
N ALA A 38 -8.51 15.66 10.71
CA ALA A 38 -9.39 14.60 10.24
C ALA A 38 -9.40 13.39 11.20
N SER A 39 -8.23 13.01 11.73
CA SER A 39 -8.09 11.94 12.73
C SER A 39 -8.86 12.27 13.99
N PHE A 40 -8.72 13.49 14.50
CA PHE A 40 -9.47 13.94 15.66
C PHE A 40 -10.98 13.94 15.41
N GLY A 41 -11.42 14.48 14.26
CA GLY A 41 -12.84 14.46 13.88
C GLY A 41 -13.42 13.05 13.75
N SER A 42 -12.63 12.09 13.23
CA SER A 42 -13.06 10.72 13.03
C SER A 42 -13.35 9.97 14.34
N LEU A 43 -12.78 10.39 15.48
CA LEU A 43 -13.05 9.79 16.79
C LEU A 43 -14.53 9.98 17.21
N PHE A 44 -15.15 11.06 16.78
CA PHE A 44 -16.54 11.39 17.12
C PHE A 44 -17.56 10.81 16.13
N VAL A 45 -17.12 10.22 15.03
CA VAL A 45 -18.00 9.60 14.03
C VAL A 45 -18.23 8.13 14.38
N GLY A 46 -19.50 7.71 14.56
CA GLY A 46 -19.88 6.31 14.75
C GLY A 46 -21.12 6.13 15.60
N VAL A 47 -21.58 4.89 15.74
CA VAL A 47 -22.89 4.54 16.35
C VAL A 47 -22.98 4.92 17.83
N THR A 48 -21.91 4.70 18.60
CA THR A 48 -21.85 5.12 20.01
C THR A 48 -21.50 6.60 20.06
N GLU A 49 -22.34 7.40 20.67
CA GLU A 49 -22.15 8.83 20.81
C GLU A 49 -20.97 9.14 21.74
N LEU A 50 -19.96 9.78 21.20
CA LEU A 50 -18.86 10.39 21.93
C LEU A 50 -18.99 11.90 21.83
N THR A 51 -19.14 12.56 22.98
CA THR A 51 -19.23 14.02 23.04
C THR A 51 -17.98 14.59 23.73
N PRO A 52 -17.43 15.72 23.25
CA PRO A 52 -16.32 16.37 23.95
C PRO A 52 -16.67 16.73 25.40
N ALA A 53 -17.94 17.08 25.67
CA ALA A 53 -18.40 17.39 27.01
C ALA A 53 -18.40 16.17 27.92
N GLY A 54 -18.84 15.00 27.44
CA GLY A 54 -18.86 13.76 28.25
C GLY A 54 -17.43 13.26 28.55
N LEU A 55 -16.50 13.39 27.57
CA LEU A 55 -15.10 13.06 27.80
C LEU A 55 -14.45 13.98 28.85
N LEU A 56 -14.76 15.29 28.82
CA LEU A 56 -14.25 16.25 29.81
C LEU A 56 -14.89 16.05 31.18
N ALA A 57 -16.16 15.57 31.24
CA ALA A 57 -16.85 15.22 32.47
C ALA A 57 -16.37 13.90 33.10
N GLY A 58 -15.49 13.13 32.39
CA GLY A 58 -14.96 11.87 32.90
C GLY A 58 -15.96 10.71 32.86
N ASP A 59 -16.92 10.72 31.90
CA ASP A 59 -17.86 9.62 31.68
C ASP A 59 -17.10 8.31 31.39
N GLU A 60 -17.15 7.37 32.33
CA GLU A 60 -16.43 6.10 32.25
C GLU A 60 -16.80 5.28 31.01
N HIS A 61 -18.09 5.33 30.60
CA HIS A 61 -18.54 4.61 29.41
C HIS A 61 -17.90 5.20 28.14
N GLN A 62 -17.91 6.53 27.96
CA GLN A 62 -17.32 7.20 26.81
C GLN A 62 -15.80 7.04 26.79
N LEU A 63 -15.14 7.07 27.95
CA LEU A 63 -13.71 6.80 28.06
C LEU A 63 -13.38 5.36 27.65
N THR A 64 -14.15 4.39 28.08
CA THR A 64 -13.96 2.97 27.68
C THR A 64 -14.11 2.80 26.18
N VAL A 65 -15.16 3.37 25.56
CA VAL A 65 -15.36 3.32 24.10
C VAL A 65 -14.19 3.98 23.35
N LEU A 66 -13.69 5.11 23.86
CA LEU A 66 -12.55 5.81 23.27
C LEU A 66 -11.29 4.92 23.27
N TRP A 67 -10.94 4.32 24.42
CA TRP A 67 -9.69 3.57 24.60
C TRP A 67 -9.74 2.16 24.01
N GLU A 68 -10.88 1.46 24.08
CA GLU A 68 -10.99 0.07 23.65
C GLU A 68 -11.37 -0.08 22.17
N SER A 69 -11.99 0.94 21.56
CA SER A 69 -12.50 0.86 20.19
C SER A 69 -12.00 2.00 19.29
N ARG A 70 -12.24 3.27 19.65
CA ARG A 70 -12.02 4.40 18.75
C ARG A 70 -10.53 4.67 18.44
N LEU A 71 -9.70 4.71 19.47
CA LEU A 71 -8.25 4.90 19.32
C LEU A 71 -7.58 3.71 18.61
N PRO A 72 -7.84 2.44 18.99
CA PRO A 72 -7.35 1.29 18.26
C PRO A 72 -7.71 1.31 16.78
N ARG A 73 -8.97 1.59 16.45
CA ARG A 73 -9.42 1.72 15.06
C ARG A 73 -8.67 2.82 14.31
N LEU A 74 -8.57 4.02 14.88
CA LEU A 74 -7.86 5.14 14.29
C LEU A 74 -6.39 4.79 14.03
N LEU A 75 -5.70 4.22 15.02
CA LEU A 75 -4.30 3.80 14.89
C LEU A 75 -4.15 2.73 13.82
N ALA A 76 -5.05 1.75 13.74
CA ALA A 76 -5.04 0.73 12.70
C ALA A 76 -5.21 1.35 11.29
N ILE A 77 -6.12 2.30 11.12
CA ILE A 77 -6.33 3.02 9.86
C ILE A 77 -5.06 3.76 9.43
N LEU A 78 -4.44 4.51 10.36
CA LEU A 78 -3.22 5.28 10.07
C LEU A 78 -2.03 4.36 9.75
N LEU A 79 -1.84 3.29 10.52
CA LEU A 79 -0.78 2.32 10.33
C LEU A 79 -0.95 1.54 9.02
N ALA A 80 -2.11 0.91 8.80
CA ALA A 80 -2.37 0.15 7.58
C ALA A 80 -2.32 1.03 6.33
N GLY A 81 -2.96 2.20 6.37
CA GLY A 81 -2.98 3.15 5.26
C GLY A 81 -1.60 3.66 4.87
N SER A 82 -0.79 4.07 5.85
CA SER A 82 0.56 4.55 5.60
C SER A 82 1.49 3.45 5.10
N THR A 83 1.51 2.30 5.79
CA THR A 83 2.51 1.26 5.52
C THR A 83 2.23 0.47 4.24
N LEU A 84 0.96 0.19 3.91
CA LEU A 84 0.61 -0.47 2.65
C LEU A 84 0.89 0.43 1.44
N SER A 85 0.69 1.75 1.56
CA SER A 85 1.08 2.72 0.53
C SER A 85 2.60 2.76 0.35
N VAL A 86 3.37 2.70 1.43
CA VAL A 86 4.83 2.59 1.39
C VAL A 86 5.25 1.28 0.72
N ALA A 87 4.64 0.15 1.07
CA ALA A 87 4.90 -1.15 0.43
C ALA A 87 4.65 -1.11 -1.09
N GLY A 88 3.54 -0.47 -1.51
CA GLY A 88 3.25 -0.23 -2.93
C GLY A 88 4.37 0.55 -3.62
N LEU A 89 4.82 1.67 -3.03
CA LEU A 89 5.89 2.49 -3.60
C LEU A 89 7.22 1.72 -3.71
N VAL A 90 7.59 0.95 -2.68
CA VAL A 90 8.80 0.11 -2.72
C VAL A 90 8.68 -0.94 -3.82
N MET A 91 7.54 -1.62 -3.92
CA MET A 91 7.29 -2.63 -4.96
C MET A 91 7.40 -2.05 -6.38
N MET A 92 6.78 -0.89 -6.62
CA MET A 92 6.87 -0.16 -7.89
C MET A 92 8.31 0.18 -8.26
N SER A 93 9.11 0.61 -7.28
CA SER A 93 10.52 0.95 -7.50
C SER A 93 11.36 -0.28 -7.84
N LEU A 94 11.21 -1.38 -7.09
CA LEU A 94 11.98 -2.62 -7.27
C LEU A 94 11.65 -3.32 -8.59
N THR A 95 10.39 -3.31 -8.98
CA THR A 95 9.94 -3.89 -10.25
C THR A 95 10.11 -2.95 -11.44
N ARG A 96 10.48 -1.68 -11.19
CA ARG A 96 10.57 -0.63 -12.20
C ARG A 96 9.28 -0.45 -13.00
N ASN A 97 8.17 -0.76 -12.38
CA ASN A 97 6.86 -0.71 -13.01
C ASN A 97 5.83 -0.05 -12.08
N ARG A 98 5.21 1.02 -12.55
CA ARG A 98 4.25 1.83 -11.80
C ARG A 98 2.90 1.14 -11.54
N PHE A 99 2.67 -0.01 -12.17
CA PHE A 99 1.44 -0.78 -12.03
C PHE A 99 1.60 -2.02 -11.15
N VAL A 100 2.82 -2.32 -10.70
CA VAL A 100 3.10 -3.45 -9.83
C VAL A 100 3.03 -3.03 -8.37
N THR A 101 2.14 -3.67 -7.66
CA THR A 101 1.89 -3.48 -6.22
C THR A 101 1.76 -4.84 -5.55
N PRO A 102 1.72 -4.94 -4.22
CA PRO A 102 1.52 -6.22 -3.56
C PRO A 102 0.27 -6.98 -4.05
N SER A 103 -0.84 -6.25 -4.27
CA SER A 103 -2.09 -6.86 -4.76
C SER A 103 -2.03 -7.30 -6.23
N THR A 104 -1.31 -6.56 -7.10
CA THR A 104 -1.14 -6.97 -8.50
C THR A 104 0.00 -7.96 -8.72
N ALA A 105 0.77 -8.29 -7.70
CA ALA A 105 1.86 -9.27 -7.74
C ALA A 105 1.47 -10.63 -7.14
N GLY A 106 0.22 -10.79 -6.71
CA GLY A 106 -0.25 -12.01 -6.05
C GLY A 106 0.24 -12.16 -4.60
N THR A 107 0.86 -11.13 -4.02
CA THR A 107 1.36 -11.16 -2.62
C THR A 107 0.21 -11.24 -1.63
N THR A 108 -0.86 -10.47 -1.87
CA THR A 108 -2.06 -10.44 -1.02
C THR A 108 -2.80 -11.77 -1.05
N GLU A 109 -2.99 -12.35 -2.22
CA GLU A 109 -3.64 -13.65 -2.43
C GLU A 109 -2.83 -14.78 -1.79
N SER A 110 -1.50 -14.71 -1.90
CA SER A 110 -0.60 -15.64 -1.24
C SER A 110 -0.67 -15.53 0.29
N ALA A 111 -0.74 -14.30 0.83
CA ALA A 111 -0.93 -14.09 2.26
C ALA A 111 -2.27 -14.70 2.73
N SER A 112 -3.36 -14.50 1.97
CA SER A 112 -4.68 -15.06 2.25
C SER A 112 -4.69 -16.57 2.24
N LEU A 113 -3.99 -17.20 1.27
CA LEU A 113 -3.76 -18.65 1.27
C LEU A 113 -3.01 -19.10 2.53
N GLY A 114 -1.99 -18.36 2.95
CA GLY A 114 -1.25 -18.64 4.19
C GLY A 114 -2.14 -18.54 5.43
N VAL A 115 -3.07 -17.59 5.51
CA VAL A 115 -4.05 -17.48 6.59
C VAL A 115 -4.97 -18.70 6.61
N LEU A 116 -5.46 -19.15 5.45
CA LEU A 116 -6.29 -20.34 5.33
C LEU A 116 -5.53 -21.58 5.82
N VAL A 117 -4.32 -21.80 5.32
CA VAL A 117 -3.44 -22.92 5.72
C VAL A 117 -3.21 -22.90 7.23
N ALA A 118 -2.85 -21.73 7.79
CA ALA A 118 -2.65 -21.57 9.22
C ALA A 118 -3.91 -21.95 10.02
N THR A 119 -5.09 -21.59 9.53
CA THR A 119 -6.35 -21.88 10.22
C THR A 119 -6.74 -23.35 10.14
N VAL A 120 -6.53 -24.00 8.99
CA VAL A 120 -6.82 -25.42 8.81
C VAL A 120 -5.89 -26.30 9.66
N PHE A 121 -4.59 -26.02 9.67
CA PHE A 121 -3.60 -26.87 10.32
C PHE A 121 -3.34 -26.53 11.78
N PHE A 122 -3.49 -25.25 12.17
CA PHE A 122 -3.18 -24.77 13.53
C PHE A 122 -4.43 -24.33 14.31
N GLY A 123 -5.61 -24.35 13.69
CA GLY A 123 -6.89 -24.05 14.34
C GLY A 123 -6.97 -22.64 14.94
N ALA A 124 -7.42 -22.55 16.19
CA ALA A 124 -7.61 -21.28 16.92
C ALA A 124 -6.31 -20.71 17.53
N GLN A 125 -5.14 -21.06 17.00
CA GLN A 125 -3.86 -20.56 17.46
C GLN A 125 -3.75 -19.03 17.42
N ALA A 126 -2.81 -18.49 18.21
CA ALA A 126 -2.59 -17.06 18.33
C ALA A 126 -2.44 -16.39 16.96
N VAL A 127 -2.96 -15.17 16.84
CA VAL A 127 -2.91 -14.35 15.61
C VAL A 127 -1.49 -14.24 15.04
N GLY A 128 -0.48 -14.27 15.91
CA GLY A 128 0.94 -14.26 15.52
C GLY A 128 1.36 -15.46 14.68
N VAL A 129 0.82 -16.66 14.92
CA VAL A 129 1.11 -17.86 14.09
C VAL A 129 0.51 -17.68 12.69
N LYS A 130 -0.74 -17.22 12.60
CA LYS A 130 -1.39 -16.91 11.30
C LYS A 130 -0.60 -15.88 10.52
N MET A 131 -0.12 -14.84 11.19
CA MET A 131 0.70 -13.79 10.61
C MET A 131 2.05 -14.31 10.11
N ALA A 132 2.74 -15.16 10.88
CA ALA A 132 4.01 -15.75 10.45
C ALA A 132 3.83 -16.65 9.21
N VAL A 133 2.81 -17.51 9.21
CA VAL A 133 2.50 -18.36 8.05
C VAL A 133 2.09 -17.53 6.84
N ALA A 134 1.22 -16.53 7.02
CA ALA A 134 0.83 -15.61 5.95
C ALA A 134 2.04 -14.86 5.35
N THR A 135 3.01 -14.45 6.19
CA THR A 135 4.25 -13.80 5.74
C THR A 135 5.10 -14.75 4.90
N VAL A 136 5.26 -16.00 5.33
CA VAL A 136 6.00 -17.01 4.55
C VAL A 136 5.33 -17.24 3.18
N PHE A 137 4.02 -17.40 3.15
CA PHE A 137 3.29 -17.57 1.90
C PHE A 137 3.36 -16.32 1.01
N ALA A 138 3.27 -15.12 1.58
CA ALA A 138 3.44 -13.85 0.87
C ALA A 138 4.84 -13.75 0.22
N LEU A 139 5.89 -14.13 0.96
CA LEU A 139 7.27 -14.17 0.46
C LEU A 139 7.43 -15.18 -0.67
N LEU A 140 6.91 -16.38 -0.50
CA LEU A 140 6.96 -17.44 -1.53
C LEU A 140 6.22 -16.99 -2.79
N GLY A 141 4.99 -16.48 -2.66
CA GLY A 141 4.21 -16.00 -3.79
C GLY A 141 4.89 -14.84 -4.53
N THR A 142 5.40 -13.86 -3.79
CA THR A 142 6.17 -12.77 -4.39
C THR A 142 7.45 -13.27 -5.07
N GLY A 143 8.13 -14.25 -4.47
CA GLY A 143 9.31 -14.89 -5.06
C GLY A 143 9.00 -15.61 -6.36
N VAL A 144 7.90 -16.39 -6.40
CA VAL A 144 7.41 -17.07 -7.62
C VAL A 144 7.04 -16.05 -8.70
N PHE A 145 6.29 -15.00 -8.36
CA PHE A 145 5.96 -13.91 -9.29
C PHE A 145 7.21 -13.31 -9.92
N LEU A 146 8.23 -12.99 -9.14
CA LEU A 146 9.48 -12.44 -9.66
C LEU A 146 10.26 -13.45 -10.52
N ALA A 147 10.24 -14.74 -10.13
CA ALA A 147 10.86 -15.78 -10.94
C ALA A 147 10.16 -15.94 -12.31
N LEU A 148 8.83 -15.82 -12.34
CA LEU A 148 8.06 -15.75 -13.59
C LEU A 148 8.47 -14.56 -14.44
N LEU A 149 8.54 -13.35 -13.83
CA LEU A 149 8.96 -12.13 -14.55
C LEU A 149 10.35 -12.23 -15.14
N ARG A 150 11.30 -12.86 -14.45
CA ARG A 150 12.68 -13.05 -14.97
C ARG A 150 12.75 -13.93 -16.21
N ARG A 151 11.75 -14.78 -16.45
CA ARG A 151 11.64 -15.66 -17.62
C ARG A 151 10.96 -14.98 -18.82
N LEU A 152 10.29 -13.86 -18.61
CA LEU A 152 9.62 -13.12 -19.67
C LEU A 152 10.64 -12.20 -20.36
N THR A 153 11.01 -12.54 -21.59
CA THR A 153 12.05 -11.85 -22.38
C THR A 153 11.60 -10.45 -22.86
N PHE A 154 10.27 -10.20 -22.92
CA PHE A 154 9.66 -8.94 -23.35
C PHE A 154 8.61 -8.51 -22.32
N ALA A 155 9.06 -7.98 -21.18
CA ALA A 155 8.16 -7.50 -20.16
C ALA A 155 7.73 -6.05 -20.47
N ASP A 156 6.75 -5.89 -21.33
CA ASP A 156 6.03 -4.62 -21.49
C ASP A 156 5.42 -4.17 -20.17
N ILE A 157 5.33 -2.85 -19.96
CA ILE A 157 4.78 -2.24 -18.73
C ILE A 157 3.42 -2.81 -18.36
N ILE A 158 2.62 -3.24 -19.35
CA ILE A 158 1.27 -3.78 -19.17
C ILE A 158 1.29 -5.30 -18.87
N VAL A 159 2.23 -6.04 -19.46
CA VAL A 159 2.32 -7.50 -19.30
C VAL A 159 2.67 -7.90 -17.87
N VAL A 160 3.55 -7.14 -17.22
CA VAL A 160 4.00 -7.43 -15.85
C VAL A 160 2.85 -7.50 -14.84
N PRO A 161 1.98 -6.46 -14.70
CA PRO A 161 0.84 -6.56 -13.80
C PRO A 161 -0.21 -7.57 -14.27
N LEU A 162 -0.38 -7.81 -15.58
CA LEU A 162 -1.30 -8.82 -16.10
C LEU A 162 -0.91 -10.22 -15.63
N VAL A 163 0.37 -10.58 -15.76
CA VAL A 163 0.90 -11.86 -15.26
C VAL A 163 0.68 -11.99 -13.75
N GLY A 164 0.88 -10.92 -12.99
CA GLY A 164 0.66 -10.93 -11.56
C GLY A 164 -0.81 -11.10 -11.17
N ILE A 165 -1.73 -10.44 -11.87
CA ILE A 165 -3.18 -10.60 -11.66
C ILE A 165 -3.61 -12.05 -12.01
N MET A 166 -3.11 -12.61 -13.11
CA MET A 166 -3.40 -14.01 -13.46
C MET A 166 -2.84 -14.98 -12.42
N PHE A 167 -1.60 -14.77 -11.96
CA PHE A 167 -0.99 -15.58 -10.91
C PHE A 167 -1.77 -15.47 -9.58
N GLY A 168 -2.12 -14.24 -9.17
CA GLY A 168 -2.99 -14.01 -8.01
C GLY A 168 -4.35 -14.68 -8.15
N GLY A 169 -4.97 -14.64 -9.35
CA GLY A 169 -6.23 -15.32 -9.66
C GLY A 169 -6.15 -16.84 -9.47
N VAL A 170 -5.05 -17.48 -9.89
CA VAL A 170 -4.83 -18.93 -9.66
C VAL A 170 -4.74 -19.22 -8.16
N ILE A 171 -3.97 -18.43 -7.40
CA ILE A 171 -3.86 -18.61 -5.95
C ILE A 171 -5.21 -18.39 -5.26
N SER A 172 -5.96 -17.37 -5.67
CA SER A 172 -7.30 -17.09 -5.14
C SER A 172 -8.27 -18.23 -5.41
N ALA A 173 -8.24 -18.83 -6.62
CA ALA A 173 -9.07 -19.98 -6.96
C ALA A 173 -8.71 -21.21 -6.09
N LEU A 174 -7.42 -21.48 -5.89
CA LEU A 174 -6.97 -22.55 -4.98
C LEU A 174 -7.41 -22.29 -3.54
N THR A 175 -7.25 -21.06 -3.07
CA THR A 175 -7.65 -20.64 -1.73
C THR A 175 -9.15 -20.86 -1.52
N THR A 176 -9.97 -20.43 -2.47
CA THR A 176 -11.43 -20.60 -2.44
C THR A 176 -11.83 -22.10 -2.46
N PHE A 177 -11.17 -22.90 -3.30
CA PHE A 177 -11.41 -24.35 -3.37
C PHE A 177 -11.14 -25.04 -2.03
N PHE A 178 -9.99 -24.78 -1.41
CA PHE A 178 -9.65 -25.38 -0.12
C PHE A 178 -10.51 -24.83 1.02
N ALA A 179 -10.87 -23.54 1.00
CA ALA A 179 -11.81 -22.96 1.96
C ALA A 179 -13.21 -23.58 1.86
N TYR A 180 -13.69 -23.85 0.62
CA TYR A 180 -14.95 -24.57 0.39
C TYR A 180 -14.90 -25.98 0.98
N ARG A 181 -13.83 -26.73 0.72
CA ARG A 181 -13.65 -28.10 1.25
C ARG A 181 -13.56 -28.17 2.78
N ALA A 182 -13.13 -27.08 3.41
CA ALA A 182 -12.97 -26.99 4.86
C ALA A 182 -14.15 -26.28 5.56
N ASP A 183 -15.23 -25.95 4.83
CA ASP A 183 -16.38 -25.15 5.33
C ASP A 183 -15.99 -23.79 5.91
N LEU A 184 -14.92 -23.18 5.37
CA LEU A 184 -14.35 -21.90 5.84
C LEU A 184 -14.61 -20.73 4.89
N LEU A 185 -15.51 -20.85 3.88
CA LEU A 185 -15.76 -19.78 2.91
C LEU A 185 -16.20 -18.48 3.55
N GLN A 186 -17.14 -18.51 4.47
CA GLN A 186 -17.62 -17.30 5.17
C GLN A 186 -16.51 -16.69 6.02
N THR A 187 -15.76 -17.55 6.71
CA THR A 187 -14.62 -17.14 7.54
C THR A 187 -13.52 -16.51 6.69
N LEU A 188 -13.21 -17.10 5.52
CA LEU A 188 -12.25 -16.54 4.56
C LEU A 188 -12.73 -15.17 4.06
N SER A 189 -13.99 -15.06 3.67
CA SER A 189 -14.57 -13.79 3.23
C SER A 189 -14.46 -12.71 4.30
N ALA A 190 -14.79 -13.02 5.57
CA ALA A 190 -14.67 -12.09 6.68
C ALA A 190 -13.22 -11.66 6.95
N TRP A 191 -12.23 -12.54 6.76
CA TRP A 191 -10.81 -12.19 6.96
C TRP A 191 -10.21 -11.40 5.81
N THR A 192 -10.71 -11.59 4.59
CA THR A 192 -10.19 -10.88 3.41
C THR A 192 -10.88 -9.54 3.18
N SER A 193 -12.08 -9.36 3.70
CA SER A 193 -12.78 -8.06 3.66
C SER A 193 -12.00 -7.01 4.43
N GLY A 194 -11.60 -5.97 3.73
CA GLY A 194 -10.89 -4.83 4.32
C GLY A 194 -11.82 -3.96 5.15
N GLU A 195 -11.87 -4.23 6.46
CA GLU A 195 -12.71 -3.46 7.39
C GLU A 195 -11.99 -3.19 8.72
N PHE A 196 -12.39 -2.12 9.38
CA PHE A 196 -11.83 -1.71 10.67
C PHE A 196 -12.83 -1.81 11.82
N SER A 197 -14.04 -2.28 11.58
CA SER A 197 -15.12 -2.40 12.59
C SER A 197 -14.75 -3.39 13.70
N GLY A 198 -14.05 -4.47 13.36
CA GLY A 198 -13.60 -5.50 14.32
C GLY A 198 -12.26 -5.23 14.99
N VAL A 199 -11.65 -4.04 14.77
CA VAL A 199 -10.35 -3.71 15.36
C VAL A 199 -10.53 -3.11 16.74
N LEU A 200 -10.14 -3.90 17.74
CA LEU A 200 -10.15 -3.54 19.15
C LEU A 200 -8.74 -3.57 19.73
N LYS A 201 -8.59 -3.05 20.94
CA LYS A 201 -7.37 -3.20 21.73
C LYS A 201 -6.98 -4.68 21.89
N GLY A 202 -5.70 -4.99 21.76
CA GLY A 202 -5.17 -6.36 21.75
C GLY A 202 -5.01 -6.95 20.34
N ARG A 203 -5.52 -6.29 19.28
CA ARG A 203 -5.39 -6.77 17.88
C ARG A 203 -4.63 -5.82 16.95
N TYR A 204 -4.76 -4.51 17.12
CA TYR A 204 -4.11 -3.50 16.27
C TYR A 204 -2.60 -3.38 16.55
N GLU A 205 -2.14 -3.82 17.71
CA GLU A 205 -0.75 -3.69 18.14
C GLU A 205 0.22 -4.40 17.19
N LEU A 206 -0.25 -5.44 16.50
CA LEU A 206 0.53 -6.14 15.48
C LEU A 206 0.90 -5.23 14.30
N LEU A 207 0.11 -4.21 14.02
CA LEU A 207 0.40 -3.25 12.96
C LEU A 207 1.64 -2.39 13.24
N TRP A 208 2.11 -2.31 14.49
CA TRP A 208 3.38 -1.65 14.79
C TRP A 208 4.59 -2.34 14.13
N ILE A 209 4.47 -3.65 13.84
CA ILE A 209 5.47 -4.38 13.03
C ILE A 209 5.56 -3.77 11.63
N THR A 210 4.43 -3.39 11.05
CA THR A 210 4.41 -2.74 9.72
C THR A 210 5.01 -1.35 9.76
N ALA A 211 4.82 -0.60 10.85
CA ALA A 211 5.47 0.70 11.04
C ALA A 211 6.99 0.56 11.15
N ALA A 212 7.48 -0.43 11.90
CA ALA A 212 8.90 -0.74 11.97
C ALA A 212 9.46 -1.15 10.60
N ALA A 213 8.74 -2.00 9.85
CA ALA A 213 9.13 -2.38 8.49
C ALA A 213 9.13 -1.19 7.52
N ALA A 214 8.14 -0.30 7.59
CA ALA A 214 8.10 0.92 6.78
C ALA A 214 9.23 1.90 7.14
N LEU A 215 9.56 2.03 8.43
CA LEU A 215 10.71 2.81 8.89
C LEU A 215 12.03 2.25 8.34
N LEU A 216 12.22 0.93 8.40
CA LEU A 216 13.36 0.27 7.75
C LEU A 216 13.36 0.57 6.24
N GLY A 217 12.20 0.48 5.57
CA GLY A 217 12.05 0.87 4.17
C GLY A 217 12.51 2.31 3.90
N TYR A 218 12.21 3.24 4.80
CA TYR A 218 12.68 4.62 4.71
C TYR A 218 14.20 4.73 4.89
N LEU A 219 14.81 3.99 5.81
CA LEU A 219 16.26 3.97 6.00
C LEU A 219 17.00 3.42 4.77
N PHE A 220 16.39 2.49 4.04
CA PHE A 220 16.90 1.93 2.79
C PHE A 220 16.45 2.69 1.53
N ALA A 221 15.74 3.80 1.63
CA ALA A 221 15.12 4.52 0.52
C ALA A 221 16.10 4.91 -0.60
N ASP A 222 17.31 5.36 -0.25
CA ASP A 222 18.33 5.73 -1.22
C ASP A 222 18.80 4.48 -2.01
N ARG A 223 18.96 3.34 -1.35
CA ARG A 223 19.34 2.06 -2.00
C ARG A 223 18.22 1.56 -2.91
N PHE A 224 16.96 1.67 -2.51
CA PHE A 224 15.82 1.34 -3.38
C PHE A 224 15.73 2.28 -4.58
N THR A 225 16.01 3.57 -4.40
CA THR A 225 16.08 4.52 -5.51
C THR A 225 17.14 4.10 -6.55
N LEU A 226 18.34 3.70 -6.08
CA LEU A 226 19.41 3.22 -6.96
C LEU A 226 19.06 1.88 -7.62
N ALA A 227 18.48 0.94 -6.89
CA ALA A 227 18.02 -0.33 -7.46
C ALA A 227 16.94 -0.12 -8.54
N GLY A 228 16.07 0.86 -8.36
CA GLY A 228 15.07 1.28 -9.34
C GLY A 228 15.63 1.79 -10.66
N LEU A 229 16.90 2.19 -10.73
CA LEU A 229 17.58 2.57 -11.97
C LEU A 229 18.02 1.36 -12.82
N GLY A 230 18.05 0.18 -12.24
CA GLY A 230 18.41 -1.07 -12.88
C GLY A 230 19.66 -1.72 -12.30
N ARG A 231 19.81 -3.05 -12.57
CA ARG A 231 20.87 -3.87 -12.00
C ARG A 231 22.26 -3.34 -12.33
N ASP A 232 22.54 -3.12 -13.61
CA ASP A 232 23.87 -2.72 -14.08
C ASP A 232 24.26 -1.35 -13.50
N PHE A 233 23.31 -0.42 -13.45
CA PHE A 233 23.54 0.91 -12.88
C PHE A 233 23.78 0.86 -11.37
N ALA A 234 23.00 0.06 -10.65
CA ALA A 234 23.13 -0.10 -9.19
C ALA A 234 24.48 -0.76 -8.82
N VAL A 235 24.88 -1.81 -9.56
CA VAL A 235 26.15 -2.52 -9.33
C VAL A 235 27.34 -1.60 -9.60
N ASN A 236 27.31 -0.82 -10.69
CA ASN A 236 28.35 0.15 -11.01
C ASN A 236 28.51 1.26 -9.95
N LEU A 237 27.44 1.55 -9.19
CA LEU A 237 27.46 2.47 -8.05
C LEU A 237 27.79 1.77 -6.71
N GLY A 238 28.26 0.51 -6.72
CA GLY A 238 28.66 -0.25 -5.53
C GLY A 238 27.49 -0.78 -4.69
N VAL A 239 26.27 -0.81 -5.23
CA VAL A 239 25.10 -1.33 -4.52
C VAL A 239 24.94 -2.83 -4.78
N HIS A 240 24.82 -3.62 -3.72
CA HIS A 240 24.49 -5.04 -3.83
C HIS A 240 23.01 -5.22 -4.23
N TYR A 241 22.74 -5.16 -5.54
CA TYR A 241 21.39 -5.17 -6.11
C TYR A 241 20.50 -6.29 -5.54
N ASP A 242 20.97 -7.54 -5.55
CA ASP A 242 20.14 -8.68 -5.12
C ASP A 242 19.77 -8.61 -3.63
N ARG A 243 20.68 -8.12 -2.77
CA ARG A 243 20.39 -7.90 -1.35
C ARG A 243 19.33 -6.80 -1.15
N VAL A 244 19.45 -5.71 -1.88
CA VAL A 244 18.50 -4.59 -1.79
C VAL A 244 17.10 -5.04 -2.24
N VAL A 245 17.02 -5.74 -3.36
CA VAL A 245 15.75 -6.29 -3.87
C VAL A 245 15.15 -7.26 -2.85
N THR A 246 15.93 -8.23 -2.36
CA THR A 246 15.44 -9.20 -1.36
C THR A 246 14.94 -8.50 -0.09
N THR A 247 15.71 -7.53 0.44
CA THR A 247 15.29 -6.75 1.63
C THR A 247 13.97 -6.04 1.37
N GLY A 248 13.82 -5.37 0.22
CA GLY A 248 12.59 -4.68 -0.11
C GLY A 248 11.39 -5.62 -0.25
N LEU A 249 11.58 -6.80 -0.83
CA LEU A 249 10.52 -7.80 -0.95
C LEU A 249 10.11 -8.39 0.40
N VAL A 250 11.08 -8.65 1.29
CA VAL A 250 10.77 -9.08 2.67
C VAL A 250 9.94 -8.01 3.37
N LEU A 251 10.33 -6.74 3.30
CA LEU A 251 9.58 -5.65 3.92
C LEU A 251 8.15 -5.55 3.35
N VAL A 252 8.01 -5.61 2.03
CA VAL A 252 6.69 -5.57 1.35
C VAL A 252 5.83 -6.74 1.79
N SER A 253 6.38 -7.96 1.82
CA SER A 253 5.62 -9.17 2.20
C SER A 253 5.20 -9.15 3.66
N VAL A 254 6.08 -8.71 4.57
CA VAL A 254 5.75 -8.54 6.00
C VAL A 254 4.63 -7.53 6.17
N ILE A 255 4.76 -6.33 5.56
CA ILE A 255 3.71 -5.29 5.65
C ILE A 255 2.39 -5.83 5.12
N THR A 256 2.39 -6.44 3.94
CA THR A 256 1.17 -6.95 3.31
C THR A 256 0.52 -8.05 4.14
N ALA A 257 1.29 -9.03 4.60
CA ALA A 257 0.77 -10.13 5.39
C ALA A 257 0.17 -9.67 6.73
N VAL A 258 0.87 -8.76 7.44
CA VAL A 258 0.38 -8.24 8.72
C VAL A 258 -0.88 -7.41 8.52
N VAL A 259 -0.95 -6.56 7.48
CA VAL A 259 -2.17 -5.79 7.18
C VAL A 259 -3.32 -6.73 6.81
N VAL A 260 -3.11 -7.71 5.92
CA VAL A 260 -4.16 -8.65 5.50
C VAL A 260 -4.70 -9.44 6.70
N VAL A 261 -3.84 -9.93 7.59
CA VAL A 261 -4.26 -10.69 8.79
C VAL A 261 -5.03 -9.83 9.79
N THR A 262 -4.70 -8.54 9.88
CA THR A 262 -5.26 -7.65 10.93
C THR A 262 -6.53 -6.94 10.48
N VAL A 263 -6.55 -6.43 9.25
CA VAL A 263 -7.62 -5.55 8.73
C VAL A 263 -8.17 -5.97 7.36
N GLY A 264 -7.64 -7.05 6.78
CA GLY A 264 -8.05 -7.51 5.45
C GLY A 264 -7.37 -6.74 4.30
N ASN A 265 -7.92 -6.92 3.10
CA ASN A 265 -7.38 -6.33 1.88
C ASN A 265 -7.92 -4.91 1.65
N ILE A 266 -7.03 -3.98 1.28
CA ILE A 266 -7.41 -2.61 0.89
C ILE A 266 -6.97 -2.41 -0.58
N PRO A 267 -7.89 -2.56 -1.54
CA PRO A 267 -7.55 -2.51 -2.96
C PRO A 267 -7.11 -1.11 -3.38
N PHE A 268 -6.31 -1.06 -4.44
CA PHE A 268 -5.81 0.16 -5.08
C PHE A 268 -4.94 1.09 -4.22
N LEU A 269 -4.89 0.92 -2.90
CA LEU A 269 -4.15 1.80 -2.00
C LEU A 269 -2.66 1.89 -2.38
N GLY A 270 -2.00 0.73 -2.52
CA GLY A 270 -0.59 0.64 -2.93
C GLY A 270 -0.33 1.04 -4.39
N LEU A 271 -1.38 1.21 -5.20
CA LEU A 271 -1.27 1.62 -6.60
C LEU A 271 -1.51 3.12 -6.78
N VAL A 272 -2.66 3.60 -6.30
CA VAL A 272 -3.14 4.96 -6.59
C VAL A 272 -2.34 6.01 -5.82
N VAL A 273 -2.16 5.80 -4.52
CA VAL A 273 -1.50 6.78 -3.66
C VAL A 273 -0.05 7.02 -4.06
N PRO A 274 0.81 5.97 -4.21
CA PRO A 274 2.19 6.18 -4.64
C PRO A 274 2.30 6.82 -6.03
N ASN A 275 1.45 6.41 -6.98
CA ASN A 275 1.44 7.00 -8.32
C ASN A 275 1.08 8.49 -8.29
N LEU A 276 0.06 8.87 -7.51
CA LEU A 276 -0.32 10.27 -7.37
C LEU A 276 0.83 11.11 -6.78
N VAL A 277 1.46 10.60 -5.72
CA VAL A 277 2.56 11.31 -5.04
C VAL A 277 3.80 11.40 -5.93
N THR A 278 4.18 10.33 -6.64
CA THR A 278 5.33 10.35 -7.58
C THR A 278 5.09 11.26 -8.78
N LEU A 279 3.87 11.39 -9.27
CA LEU A 279 3.52 12.35 -10.32
C LEU A 279 3.77 13.81 -9.88
N LEU A 280 3.57 14.10 -8.59
CA LEU A 280 3.75 15.44 -8.03
C LEU A 280 5.20 15.73 -7.64
N LEU A 281 5.90 14.75 -7.02
CA LEU A 281 7.20 14.94 -6.37
C LEU A 281 8.39 14.33 -7.13
N GLY A 282 8.13 13.48 -8.15
CA GLY A 282 9.17 12.72 -8.85
C GLY A 282 9.46 11.38 -8.17
N ASP A 283 10.57 10.74 -8.57
CA ASP A 283 10.85 9.33 -8.27
C ASP A 283 11.91 9.14 -7.15
N ASN A 284 12.28 10.19 -6.41
CA ASN A 284 13.22 10.07 -5.29
C ASN A 284 12.49 9.53 -4.05
N LEU A 285 12.72 8.26 -3.72
CA LEU A 285 12.00 7.57 -2.64
C LEU A 285 12.17 8.26 -1.29
N ARG A 286 13.34 8.76 -0.96
CA ARG A 286 13.58 9.43 0.33
C ARG A 286 12.68 10.63 0.57
N ARG A 287 12.29 11.33 -0.51
CA ARG A 287 11.36 12.48 -0.46
C ARG A 287 9.91 12.04 -0.56
N VAL A 288 9.65 11.00 -1.33
CA VAL A 288 8.29 10.54 -1.68
C VAL A 288 7.69 9.66 -0.60
N LEU A 289 8.49 8.79 0.07
CA LEU A 289 8.02 7.85 1.09
C LEU A 289 7.21 8.51 2.22
N PRO A 290 7.70 9.58 2.89
CA PRO A 290 6.94 10.20 3.99
C PRO A 290 5.61 10.78 3.52
N VAL A 291 5.59 11.38 2.33
CA VAL A 291 4.37 11.97 1.76
C VAL A 291 3.40 10.87 1.32
N THR A 292 3.90 9.76 0.79
CA THR A 292 3.09 8.60 0.43
C THR A 292 2.45 7.97 1.69
N ALA A 293 3.20 7.86 2.78
CA ALA A 293 2.68 7.38 4.05
C ALA A 293 1.53 8.26 4.56
N LEU A 294 1.73 9.59 4.59
CA LEU A 294 0.69 10.55 5.01
C LEU A 294 -0.53 10.50 4.09
N ALA A 295 -0.32 10.47 2.77
CA ALA A 295 -1.41 10.41 1.80
C ALA A 295 -2.19 9.10 1.88
N GLY A 296 -1.51 7.97 2.12
CA GLY A 296 -2.16 6.67 2.33
C GLY A 296 -2.98 6.61 3.60
N ALA A 297 -2.45 7.10 4.72
CA ALA A 297 -3.19 7.23 5.96
C ALA A 297 -4.45 8.10 5.79
N PHE A 298 -4.31 9.25 5.13
CA PHE A 298 -5.43 10.16 4.86
C PHE A 298 -6.48 9.53 3.94
N PHE A 299 -6.06 8.82 2.88
CA PHE A 299 -6.97 8.15 1.96
C PHE A 299 -7.83 7.09 2.67
N VAL A 300 -7.19 6.22 3.46
CA VAL A 300 -7.92 5.16 4.19
C VAL A 300 -8.83 5.77 5.26
N LEU A 301 -8.38 6.81 5.96
CA LEU A 301 -9.20 7.54 6.94
C LEU A 301 -10.46 8.15 6.30
N CYS A 302 -10.31 8.77 5.12
CA CYS A 302 -11.46 9.30 4.38
C CYS A 302 -12.42 8.18 3.97
N CYS A 303 -11.90 7.05 3.44
CA CYS A 303 -12.72 5.90 3.07
C CYS A 303 -13.48 5.33 4.28
N ASP A 304 -12.82 5.23 5.44
CA ASP A 304 -13.43 4.74 6.68
C ASP A 304 -14.53 5.67 7.18
N VAL A 305 -14.30 6.99 7.22
CA VAL A 305 -15.31 7.96 7.63
C VAL A 305 -16.51 7.94 6.68
N VAL A 306 -16.27 7.87 5.39
CA VAL A 306 -17.34 7.75 4.37
C VAL A 306 -18.12 6.46 4.56
N GLY A 307 -17.45 5.32 4.78
CA GLY A 307 -18.08 4.02 5.04
C GLY A 307 -18.99 4.02 6.27
N ARG A 308 -18.64 4.79 7.32
CA ARG A 308 -19.44 4.93 8.54
C ARG A 308 -20.61 5.90 8.40
N THR A 309 -20.59 6.81 7.44
CA THR A 309 -21.58 7.90 7.32
C THR A 309 -22.66 7.64 6.27
N ILE A 310 -22.34 6.92 5.17
CA ILE A 310 -23.27 6.74 4.02
C ILE A 310 -24.56 5.98 4.45
N ARG A 311 -24.43 4.91 5.23
CA ARG A 311 -25.55 4.04 5.57
C ARG A 311 -25.75 3.89 7.08
N TYR A 312 -25.61 4.97 7.80
CA TYR A 312 -25.78 4.96 9.26
C TYR A 312 -27.10 4.26 9.69
N PRO A 313 -27.11 3.38 10.71
CA PRO A 313 -26.01 2.99 11.62
C PRO A 313 -25.13 1.84 11.11
N TYR A 314 -25.37 1.33 9.90
CA TYR A 314 -24.58 0.25 9.31
C TYR A 314 -23.28 0.79 8.71
N GLU A 315 -22.21 0.03 8.83
CA GLU A 315 -20.90 0.38 8.26
C GLU A 315 -20.69 -0.33 6.92
N ILE A 316 -20.17 0.40 5.93
CA ILE A 316 -19.73 -0.17 4.66
C ILE A 316 -18.23 -0.47 4.78
N PRO A 317 -17.75 -1.71 4.46
CA PRO A 317 -16.33 -2.04 4.50
C PRO A 317 -15.48 -1.05 3.72
N VAL A 318 -14.32 -0.69 4.28
CA VAL A 318 -13.38 0.25 3.62
C VAL A 318 -12.91 -0.29 2.27
N GLU A 319 -12.80 -1.60 2.12
CA GLU A 319 -12.52 -2.27 0.85
C GLU A 319 -13.44 -1.79 -0.28
N THR A 320 -14.75 -1.72 -0.03
CA THR A 320 -15.74 -1.30 -1.02
C THR A 320 -15.54 0.16 -1.42
N ILE A 321 -15.38 1.06 -0.44
CA ILE A 321 -15.18 2.49 -0.71
C ILE A 321 -13.84 2.72 -1.42
N ALA A 322 -12.77 2.11 -0.91
CA ALA A 322 -11.44 2.20 -1.52
C ALA A 322 -11.41 1.59 -2.92
N GLY A 323 -12.16 0.51 -3.17
CA GLY A 323 -12.32 -0.10 -4.47
C GLY A 323 -12.94 0.85 -5.49
N VAL A 324 -14.06 1.48 -5.14
CA VAL A 324 -14.77 2.43 -6.03
C VAL A 324 -13.93 3.69 -6.26
N VAL A 325 -13.48 4.34 -5.18
CA VAL A 325 -12.73 5.60 -5.27
C VAL A 325 -11.36 5.36 -5.90
N GLY A 326 -10.65 4.32 -5.49
CA GLY A 326 -9.33 3.97 -6.01
C GLY A 326 -9.39 3.55 -7.47
N GLY A 327 -10.38 2.74 -7.87
CA GLY A 327 -10.62 2.37 -9.27
C GLY A 327 -10.90 3.59 -10.15
N GLY A 328 -11.77 4.50 -9.71
CA GLY A 328 -12.05 5.75 -10.40
C GLY A 328 -10.83 6.64 -10.57
N LEU A 329 -10.04 6.82 -9.50
CA LEU A 329 -8.79 7.56 -9.54
C LEU A 329 -7.75 6.89 -10.45
N PHE A 330 -7.68 5.57 -10.46
CA PHE A 330 -6.78 4.83 -11.35
C PHE A 330 -7.12 5.07 -12.82
N VAL A 331 -8.40 4.93 -13.21
CA VAL A 331 -8.85 5.22 -14.57
C VAL A 331 -8.53 6.66 -14.97
N TYR A 332 -8.79 7.62 -14.08
CA TYR A 332 -8.43 9.02 -14.32
C TYR A 332 -6.92 9.20 -14.58
N LEU A 333 -6.06 8.56 -13.76
CA LEU A 333 -4.60 8.65 -13.92
C LEU A 333 -4.14 8.07 -15.27
N VAL A 334 -4.69 6.94 -15.70
CA VAL A 334 -4.37 6.31 -16.99
C VAL A 334 -4.78 7.20 -18.15
N LEU A 335 -5.99 7.74 -18.13
CA LEU A 335 -6.48 8.65 -19.18
C LEU A 335 -5.66 9.93 -19.27
N ARG A 336 -5.27 10.50 -18.14
CA ARG A 336 -4.41 11.69 -18.07
C ARG A 336 -3.00 11.41 -18.60
N ALA A 337 -2.44 10.23 -18.32
CA ALA A 337 -1.13 9.84 -18.84
C ALA A 337 -1.13 9.74 -20.38
N ARG A 338 -2.19 9.16 -20.97
CA ARG A 338 -2.34 9.08 -22.44
C ARG A 338 -2.41 10.46 -23.10
N ARG A 339 -3.17 11.42 -22.52
CA ARG A 339 -3.29 12.79 -23.06
C ARG A 339 -1.96 13.60 -23.03
N ARG A 340 -0.97 13.18 -22.27
CA ARG A 340 0.35 13.84 -22.25
C ARG A 340 1.36 13.20 -23.20
N ALA A 341 1.05 12.00 -23.70
CA ALA A 341 1.87 11.27 -24.65
C ALA A 341 1.42 11.48 -26.12
N ALA A 342 0.17 11.90 -26.33
CA ALA A 342 -0.36 12.39 -27.60
C ALA A 342 -0.16 13.90 -27.75
#